data_72397c4c6e91f9e29aa7bf51d0ba5955
#
_entry.id   72397c4c6e91f9e29aa7bf51d0ba5955
#
_cell.length_a   1.000
_cell.length_b   1.000
_cell.length_c   1.000
_cell.angle_alpha   90.00
_cell.angle_beta   90.00
_cell.angle_gamma   90.00
#
_symmetry.space_group_name_H-M   'P 1'
#
loop_
_entity.id
_entity.type
_entity.pdbx_description
1 polymer ?
#
loop_
_entity_poly.entity_id
_entity_poly.type
_entity_poly.pdbx_seq_one_letter_code
_entity_poly.pdbx_strand_id
1 'polypeptide(L)'
;GRFELAEGGTLFLDEIGDMPLNMQVKLLRVLQERSFERVGGVKTLQTNVRILAATHKDLEAMIELGNFRQDLYYRINVFPIEMPSLRERADDIPLLLNELITIMEAEKRGSVRFNSGAISSLCRHPWLGNVRELANLVERMAILYPHGIVGVSDLPKKFRHLSDQEIAQVTSDAATGNTVVNFTGNPAPKAGADTLLPLNGLDLKEYLANLEKDLISQALDDSAGVVARAADRLNIRRTTLVEKMRKYSLQKKQDDEAAQELDSEGTDKGTLASS
;
A
#
# COMPACT_ATOMS: atom_id res chain seq x y z
N GLY A 1 -7.35 41.27 -5.78
CA GLY A 1 -6.66 40.59 -4.66
C GLY A 1 -7.01 39.11 -4.61
N ARG A 2 -6.43 38.33 -3.68
CA ARG A 2 -6.66 36.88 -3.59
C ARG A 2 -8.13 36.52 -3.37
N PHE A 3 -8.83 37.31 -2.55
CA PHE A 3 -10.29 37.12 -2.33
C PHE A 3 -11.10 37.37 -3.62
N GLU A 4 -10.71 38.32 -4.44
CA GLU A 4 -11.36 38.55 -5.74
C GLU A 4 -11.19 37.37 -6.69
N LEU A 5 -9.97 36.77 -6.71
CA LEU A 5 -9.68 35.62 -7.56
C LEU A 5 -10.40 34.35 -7.11
N ALA A 6 -10.71 34.26 -5.81
CA ALA A 6 -11.39 33.11 -5.22
C ALA A 6 -12.93 33.29 -5.14
N GLU A 7 -13.48 34.38 -5.73
CA GLU A 7 -14.92 34.66 -5.66
C GLU A 7 -15.77 33.49 -6.13
N GLY A 8 -16.74 33.08 -5.34
CA GLY A 8 -17.58 31.92 -5.61
C GLY A 8 -16.89 30.56 -5.42
N GLY A 9 -15.61 30.54 -5.02
CA GLY A 9 -14.78 29.35 -4.87
C GLY A 9 -14.29 29.15 -3.43
N THR A 10 -13.11 28.51 -3.32
CA THR A 10 -12.46 28.20 -2.04
C THR A 10 -11.09 28.87 -1.98
N LEU A 11 -10.81 29.56 -0.89
CA LEU A 11 -9.49 30.12 -0.58
C LEU A 11 -8.83 29.31 0.54
N PHE A 12 -7.67 28.73 0.24
CA PHE A 12 -6.86 28.04 1.22
C PHE A 12 -5.83 29.02 1.81
N LEU A 13 -5.81 29.14 3.13
CA LEU A 13 -4.88 29.96 3.91
C LEU A 13 -3.93 29.03 4.66
N ASP A 14 -2.74 28.85 4.11
CA ASP A 14 -1.71 28.07 4.74
C ASP A 14 -0.95 28.89 5.79
N GLU A 15 -0.48 28.22 6.85
CA GLU A 15 0.32 28.80 7.94
C GLU A 15 -0.35 30.02 8.57
N ILE A 16 -1.64 29.91 8.90
CA ILE A 16 -2.42 31.05 9.46
C ILE A 16 -1.84 31.52 10.80
N GLY A 17 -1.16 30.66 11.55
CA GLY A 17 -0.45 30.99 12.80
C GLY A 17 0.74 31.93 12.62
N ASP A 18 1.25 32.10 11.37
CA ASP A 18 2.32 33.06 11.06
C ASP A 18 1.81 34.44 10.64
N MET A 19 0.50 34.60 10.56
CA MET A 19 -0.12 35.86 10.15
C MET A 19 0.08 36.97 11.21
N PRO A 20 0.63 38.15 10.85
CA PRO A 20 0.76 39.27 11.77
C PRO A 20 -0.59 39.74 12.32
N LEU A 21 -0.61 40.23 13.56
CA LEU A 21 -1.83 40.67 14.25
C LEU A 21 -2.68 41.66 13.45
N ASN A 22 -2.04 42.63 12.76
CA ASN A 22 -2.75 43.60 11.92
C ASN A 22 -3.46 42.95 10.73
N MET A 23 -2.95 41.85 10.22
CA MET A 23 -3.61 41.09 9.15
C MET A 23 -4.72 40.18 9.68
N GLN A 24 -4.55 39.64 10.89
CA GLN A 24 -5.61 38.89 11.57
C GLN A 24 -6.88 39.74 11.75
N VAL A 25 -6.75 41.04 12.11
CA VAL A 25 -7.88 41.98 12.19
C VAL A 25 -8.59 42.11 10.83
N LYS A 26 -7.83 42.24 9.75
CA LYS A 26 -8.41 42.36 8.40
C LYS A 26 -9.13 41.08 7.97
N LEU A 27 -8.51 39.94 8.24
CA LEU A 27 -9.11 38.63 7.93
C LEU A 27 -10.43 38.45 8.72
N LEU A 28 -10.43 38.78 10.01
CA LEU A 28 -11.63 38.69 10.85
C LEU A 28 -12.78 39.50 10.25
N ARG A 29 -12.52 40.76 9.81
CA ARG A 29 -13.56 41.58 9.15
C ARG A 29 -14.10 40.90 7.89
N VAL A 30 -13.23 40.36 7.06
CA VAL A 30 -13.68 39.65 5.84
C VAL A 30 -14.56 38.42 6.19
N LEU A 31 -14.20 37.69 7.23
CA LEU A 31 -14.99 36.53 7.67
C LEU A 31 -16.33 36.90 8.30
N GLN A 32 -16.41 38.05 8.95
CA GLN A 32 -17.64 38.52 9.62
C GLN A 32 -18.59 39.24 8.65
N GLU A 33 -18.06 40.19 7.87
CA GLU A 33 -18.81 41.09 7.02
C GLU A 33 -19.00 40.58 5.59
N ARG A 34 -18.25 39.52 5.22
CA ARG A 34 -18.19 38.99 3.85
C ARG A 34 -17.83 40.08 2.82
N SER A 35 -17.01 41.02 3.24
CA SER A 35 -16.61 42.17 2.43
C SER A 35 -15.16 42.55 2.72
N PHE A 36 -14.51 43.18 1.76
CA PHE A 36 -13.16 43.70 1.92
C PHE A 36 -12.92 44.94 1.07
N GLU A 37 -11.89 45.68 1.40
CA GLU A 37 -11.41 46.81 0.63
C GLU A 37 -10.05 46.49 -0.01
N ARG A 38 -9.80 47.00 -1.20
CA ARG A 38 -8.49 46.91 -1.84
C ARG A 38 -7.50 47.78 -1.10
N VAL A 39 -6.24 47.39 -1.08
CA VAL A 39 -5.15 48.21 -0.51
C VAL A 39 -5.10 49.55 -1.26
N GLY A 40 -5.27 50.65 -0.51
CA GLY A 40 -5.33 51.99 -1.07
C GLY A 40 -6.67 52.37 -1.74
N GLY A 41 -7.68 51.51 -1.67
CA GLY A 41 -9.03 51.80 -2.18
C GLY A 41 -10.02 52.00 -1.07
N VAL A 42 -11.08 52.79 -1.34
CA VAL A 42 -12.21 53.06 -0.40
C VAL A 42 -13.47 52.29 -0.80
N LYS A 43 -13.42 51.53 -1.90
CA LYS A 43 -14.60 50.79 -2.37
C LYS A 43 -14.67 49.42 -1.67
N THR A 44 -15.76 49.19 -0.96
CA THR A 44 -16.07 47.89 -0.35
C THR A 44 -16.55 46.92 -1.42
N LEU A 45 -15.97 45.73 -1.46
CA LEU A 45 -16.28 44.62 -2.34
C LEU A 45 -16.85 43.46 -1.53
N GLN A 46 -17.99 42.95 -1.93
CA GLN A 46 -18.58 41.75 -1.32
C GLN A 46 -17.81 40.50 -1.79
N THR A 47 -17.78 39.47 -0.95
CA THR A 47 -17.15 38.19 -1.29
C THR A 47 -17.94 37.02 -0.73
N ASN A 48 -18.06 35.98 -1.59
CA ASN A 48 -18.68 34.71 -1.22
C ASN A 48 -17.65 33.59 -1.42
N VAL A 49 -16.64 33.58 -0.55
CA VAL A 49 -15.53 32.63 -0.61
C VAL A 49 -15.61 31.66 0.57
N ARG A 50 -15.44 30.37 0.30
CA ARG A 50 -15.22 29.35 1.34
C ARG A 50 -13.76 29.43 1.80
N ILE A 51 -13.54 29.50 3.11
CA ILE A 51 -12.19 29.54 3.69
C ILE A 51 -11.84 28.17 4.25
N LEU A 52 -10.64 27.71 3.89
CA LEU A 52 -9.92 26.61 4.54
C LEU A 52 -8.63 27.18 5.10
N ALA A 53 -8.36 26.94 6.38
CA ALA A 53 -7.15 27.40 7.04
C ALA A 53 -6.34 26.22 7.54
N ALA A 54 -5.01 26.31 7.47
CA ALA A 54 -4.10 25.32 8.02
C ALA A 54 -3.01 26.00 8.85
N THR A 55 -2.53 25.30 9.86
CA THR A 55 -1.38 25.72 10.67
C THR A 55 -0.76 24.50 11.34
N HIS A 56 0.53 24.57 11.59
CA HIS A 56 1.27 23.60 12.42
C HIS A 56 1.41 24.11 13.87
N LYS A 57 0.98 25.35 14.16
CA LYS A 57 1.15 26.00 15.47
C LYS A 57 -0.05 25.75 16.36
N ASP A 58 0.22 25.66 17.65
CA ASP A 58 -0.79 25.68 18.69
C ASP A 58 -1.35 27.10 18.83
N LEU A 59 -2.53 27.32 18.25
CA LEU A 59 -3.19 28.63 18.25
C LEU A 59 -3.69 29.03 19.66
N GLU A 60 -4.03 28.09 20.51
CA GLU A 60 -4.49 28.36 21.88
C GLU A 60 -3.32 28.89 22.73
N ALA A 61 -2.18 28.24 22.68
CA ALA A 61 -0.98 28.75 23.31
C ALA A 61 -0.56 30.13 22.75
N MET A 62 -0.76 30.37 21.45
CA MET A 62 -0.48 31.67 20.85
C MET A 62 -1.44 32.77 21.33
N ILE A 63 -2.71 32.44 21.63
CA ILE A 63 -3.69 33.37 22.21
C ILE A 63 -3.22 33.79 23.61
N GLU A 64 -2.81 32.85 24.46
CA GLU A 64 -2.30 33.16 25.81
C GLU A 64 -1.07 34.08 25.76
N LEU A 65 -0.18 33.89 24.75
CA LEU A 65 0.97 34.75 24.52
C LEU A 65 0.64 36.10 23.84
N GLY A 66 -0.62 36.34 23.45
CA GLY A 66 -1.02 37.54 22.73
C GLY A 66 -0.59 37.62 21.27
N ASN A 67 -0.11 36.52 20.70
CA ASN A 67 0.37 36.42 19.29
C ASN A 67 -0.73 36.03 18.29
N PHE A 68 -1.87 35.58 18.78
CA PHE A 68 -3.06 35.28 17.96
C PHE A 68 -4.33 35.81 18.62
N ARG A 69 -5.26 36.30 17.83
CA ARG A 69 -6.51 36.85 18.34
C ARG A 69 -7.52 35.75 18.62
N GLN A 70 -8.10 35.81 19.81
CA GLN A 70 -9.12 34.86 20.24
C GLN A 70 -10.42 34.95 19.40
N ASP A 71 -10.84 36.16 18.97
CA ASP A 71 -11.99 36.34 18.14
C ASP A 71 -11.84 35.70 16.73
N LEU A 72 -10.67 35.80 16.14
CA LEU A 72 -10.36 35.15 14.89
C LEU A 72 -10.34 33.62 15.05
N TYR A 73 -9.72 33.10 16.11
CA TYR A 73 -9.69 31.69 16.42
C TYR A 73 -11.10 31.07 16.41
N TYR A 74 -12.03 31.60 17.17
CA TYR A 74 -13.41 31.10 17.21
C TYR A 74 -14.14 31.21 15.87
N ARG A 75 -13.72 32.11 15.00
CA ARG A 75 -14.36 32.30 13.69
C ARG A 75 -13.85 31.29 12.65
N ILE A 76 -12.60 30.82 12.75
CA ILE A 76 -12.00 29.83 11.85
C ILE A 76 -12.13 28.41 12.38
N ASN A 77 -12.07 28.20 13.68
CA ASN A 77 -12.10 26.88 14.32
C ASN A 77 -13.53 26.34 14.48
N VAL A 78 -14.32 26.39 13.41
CA VAL A 78 -15.71 25.89 13.40
C VAL A 78 -15.74 24.37 13.19
N PHE A 79 -14.84 23.84 12.38
CA PHE A 79 -14.70 22.41 12.10
C PHE A 79 -13.21 22.04 12.02
N PRO A 80 -12.57 21.73 13.16
CA PRO A 80 -11.18 21.35 13.19
C PRO A 80 -10.97 19.94 12.60
N ILE A 81 -9.92 19.80 11.81
CA ILE A 81 -9.45 18.52 11.27
C ILE A 81 -8.01 18.34 11.71
N GLU A 82 -7.78 17.36 12.56
CA GLU A 82 -6.43 16.99 12.98
C GLU A 82 -5.79 16.03 11.98
N MET A 83 -4.65 16.41 11.46
CA MET A 83 -3.87 15.59 10.53
C MET A 83 -2.85 14.76 11.31
N PRO A 84 -2.98 13.42 11.34
CA PRO A 84 -2.04 12.58 12.06
C PRO A 84 -0.63 12.65 11.44
N SER A 85 0.38 12.62 12.28
CA SER A 85 1.78 12.54 11.85
C SER A 85 2.07 11.20 11.18
N LEU A 86 3.11 11.14 10.35
CA LEU A 86 3.47 9.89 9.64
C LEU A 86 3.86 8.76 10.60
N ARG A 87 4.45 9.09 11.76
CA ARG A 87 4.78 8.12 12.82
C ARG A 87 3.54 7.45 13.44
N GLU A 88 2.39 8.12 13.44
CA GLU A 88 1.10 7.61 13.96
C GLU A 88 0.39 6.72 12.95
N ARG A 89 0.83 6.76 11.69
CA ARG A 89 0.32 5.95 10.59
C ARG A 89 1.46 5.29 9.81
N ALA A 90 2.38 4.66 10.53
CA ALA A 90 3.55 4.01 9.94
C ALA A 90 3.17 2.89 8.95
N ASP A 91 2.00 2.28 9.10
CA ASP A 91 1.45 1.27 8.19
C ASP A 91 1.14 1.81 6.79
N ASP A 92 0.99 3.13 6.63
CA ASP A 92 0.78 3.77 5.33
C ASP A 92 2.09 3.95 4.54
N ILE A 93 3.26 3.80 5.19
CA ILE A 93 4.56 4.06 4.57
C ILE A 93 4.79 3.24 3.31
N PRO A 94 4.50 1.92 3.26
CA PRO A 94 4.66 1.13 2.03
C PRO A 94 3.82 1.65 0.87
N LEU A 95 2.58 2.05 1.14
CA LEU A 95 1.68 2.62 0.13
C LEU A 95 2.18 3.98 -0.36
N LEU A 96 2.60 4.86 0.56
CA LEU A 96 3.15 6.18 0.24
C LEU A 96 4.45 6.07 -0.56
N LEU A 97 5.31 5.10 -0.26
CA LEU A 97 6.52 4.84 -1.04
C LEU A 97 6.18 4.49 -2.49
N ASN A 98 5.23 3.59 -2.70
CA ASN A 98 4.80 3.20 -4.04
C ASN A 98 4.20 4.38 -4.81
N GLU A 99 3.37 5.19 -4.16
CA GLU A 99 2.75 6.37 -4.77
C GLU A 99 3.82 7.42 -5.17
N LEU A 100 4.76 7.71 -4.27
CA LEU A 100 5.86 8.65 -4.55
C LEU A 100 6.73 8.18 -5.72
N ILE A 101 7.03 6.89 -5.81
CA ILE A 101 7.77 6.31 -6.92
C ILE A 101 6.97 6.43 -8.22
N THR A 102 5.68 6.13 -8.21
CA THR A 102 4.79 6.23 -9.37
C THR A 102 4.73 7.68 -9.91
N ILE A 103 4.61 8.66 -9.02
CA ILE A 103 4.64 10.09 -9.40
C ILE A 103 5.98 10.45 -10.04
N MET A 104 7.10 10.01 -9.46
CA MET A 104 8.43 10.28 -10.02
C MET A 104 8.62 9.64 -11.40
N GLU A 105 8.14 8.41 -11.60
CA GLU A 105 8.18 7.70 -12.89
C GLU A 105 7.35 8.45 -13.94
N ALA A 106 6.13 8.89 -13.58
CA ALA A 106 5.27 9.68 -14.46
C ALA A 106 5.92 11.00 -14.87
N GLU A 107 6.64 11.65 -13.96
CA GLU A 107 7.39 12.89 -14.22
C GLU A 107 8.76 12.63 -14.87
N LYS A 108 9.12 11.39 -15.16
CA LYS A 108 10.41 10.97 -15.76
C LYS A 108 11.63 11.41 -14.95
N ARG A 109 11.49 11.49 -13.61
CA ARG A 109 12.57 11.88 -12.69
C ARG A 109 13.39 10.69 -12.17
N GLY A 110 13.12 9.48 -12.64
CA GLY A 110 13.79 8.24 -12.27
C GLY A 110 12.84 7.25 -11.60
N SER A 111 13.39 6.10 -11.23
CA SER A 111 12.67 5.02 -10.53
C SER A 111 13.62 4.36 -9.54
N VAL A 112 13.07 3.84 -8.46
CA VAL A 112 13.78 3.09 -7.42
C VAL A 112 12.82 2.08 -6.78
N ARG A 113 13.34 1.00 -6.24
CA ARG A 113 12.54 0.04 -5.47
C ARG A 113 13.18 -0.18 -4.09
N PHE A 114 12.36 -0.52 -3.12
CA PHE A 114 12.82 -0.82 -1.76
C PHE A 114 12.51 -2.28 -1.45
N ASN A 115 13.46 -3.02 -0.91
CA ASN A 115 13.21 -4.38 -0.43
C ASN A 115 12.42 -4.35 0.91
N SER A 116 11.89 -5.51 1.31
CA SER A 116 11.08 -5.65 2.54
C SER A 116 11.82 -5.19 3.79
N GLY A 117 13.11 -5.46 3.90
CA GLY A 117 13.96 -5.02 5.02
C GLY A 117 14.07 -3.49 5.07
N ALA A 118 14.31 -2.84 3.94
CA ALA A 118 14.34 -1.38 3.88
C ALA A 118 13.00 -0.76 4.29
N ILE A 119 11.89 -1.28 3.77
CA ILE A 119 10.54 -0.82 4.12
C ILE A 119 10.29 -0.99 5.63
N SER A 120 10.61 -2.14 6.21
CA SER A 120 10.47 -2.39 7.66
C SER A 120 11.31 -1.43 8.50
N SER A 121 12.51 -1.10 8.04
CA SER A 121 13.37 -0.09 8.70
C SER A 121 12.75 1.31 8.64
N LEU A 122 12.18 1.68 7.49
CA LEU A 122 11.52 2.98 7.29
C LEU A 122 10.25 3.11 8.15
N CYS A 123 9.48 2.03 8.32
CA CYS A 123 8.29 2.04 9.20
C CYS A 123 8.63 2.33 10.68
N ARG A 124 9.88 2.06 11.12
CA ARG A 124 10.34 2.33 12.49
C ARG A 124 10.90 3.75 12.67
N HIS A 125 11.07 4.51 11.60
CA HIS A 125 11.63 5.87 11.69
C HIS A 125 10.57 6.87 12.22
N PRO A 126 10.96 7.85 13.07
CA PRO A 126 10.02 8.81 13.67
C PRO A 126 9.46 9.87 12.72
N TRP A 127 10.02 10.03 11.54
CA TRP A 127 9.56 10.94 10.47
C TRP A 127 9.20 12.34 10.94
N LEU A 128 10.13 13.06 11.55
CA LEU A 128 9.90 14.43 12.03
C LEU A 128 9.46 15.40 10.92
N GLY A 129 9.96 15.18 9.69
CA GLY A 129 9.53 15.91 8.49
C GLY A 129 8.37 15.29 7.74
N ASN A 130 7.70 14.27 8.32
CA ASN A 130 6.53 13.60 7.75
C ASN A 130 6.75 13.15 6.29
N VAL A 131 5.72 13.30 5.45
CA VAL A 131 5.73 12.87 4.05
C VAL A 131 6.79 13.62 3.22
N ARG A 132 7.11 14.87 3.57
CA ARG A 132 8.19 15.62 2.88
C ARG A 132 9.56 14.98 3.07
N GLU A 133 9.85 14.50 4.27
CA GLU A 133 11.10 13.79 4.56
C GLU A 133 11.15 12.45 3.81
N LEU A 134 10.04 11.72 3.77
CA LEU A 134 9.91 10.49 3.01
C LEU A 134 10.11 10.72 1.51
N ALA A 135 9.46 11.72 0.92
CA ALA A 135 9.60 12.09 -0.49
C ALA A 135 11.06 12.45 -0.85
N ASN A 136 11.72 13.26 -0.01
CA ASN A 136 13.14 13.62 -0.19
C ASN A 136 14.05 12.38 -0.11
N LEU A 137 13.73 11.42 0.75
CA LEU A 137 14.48 10.17 0.80
C LEU A 137 14.30 9.37 -0.49
N VAL A 138 13.07 9.20 -0.98
CA VAL A 138 12.78 8.46 -2.22
C VAL A 138 13.51 9.09 -3.40
N GLU A 139 13.42 10.41 -3.56
CA GLU A 139 14.11 11.15 -4.63
C GLU A 139 15.64 10.98 -4.55
N ARG A 140 16.19 11.07 -3.36
CA ARG A 140 17.62 10.83 -3.13
C ARG A 140 18.04 9.41 -3.48
N MET A 141 17.23 8.40 -3.13
CA MET A 141 17.54 7.01 -3.44
C MET A 141 17.41 6.73 -4.95
N ALA A 142 16.46 7.34 -5.64
CA ALA A 142 16.33 7.22 -7.08
C ALA A 142 17.53 7.82 -7.86
N ILE A 143 18.16 8.87 -7.31
CA ILE A 143 19.38 9.45 -7.89
C ILE A 143 20.59 8.54 -7.65
N LEU A 144 20.71 7.96 -6.45
CA LEU A 144 21.86 7.12 -6.09
C LEU A 144 21.78 5.71 -6.70
N TYR A 145 20.58 5.18 -6.85
CA TYR A 145 20.30 3.82 -7.32
C TYR A 145 19.25 3.83 -8.43
N PRO A 146 19.54 4.42 -9.59
CA PRO A 146 18.58 4.54 -10.69
C PRO A 146 18.17 3.14 -11.17
N HIS A 147 16.87 2.87 -11.14
CA HIS A 147 16.25 1.56 -11.44
C HIS A 147 16.76 0.40 -10.57
N GLY A 148 17.43 0.71 -9.45
CA GLY A 148 17.97 -0.27 -8.51
C GLY A 148 17.00 -0.65 -7.39
N ILE A 149 17.41 -1.67 -6.61
CA ILE A 149 16.72 -2.12 -5.40
C ILE A 149 17.54 -1.66 -4.20
N VAL A 150 16.92 -0.85 -3.34
CA VAL A 150 17.52 -0.31 -2.12
C VAL A 150 17.28 -1.27 -0.96
N GLY A 151 18.35 -1.75 -0.35
CA GLY A 151 18.33 -2.53 0.88
C GLY A 151 18.56 -1.66 2.13
N VAL A 152 18.53 -2.28 3.32
CA VAL A 152 18.80 -1.58 4.59
C VAL A 152 20.20 -0.96 4.61
N SER A 153 21.22 -1.67 4.06
CA SER A 153 22.60 -1.20 3.97
C SER A 153 22.77 0.04 3.08
N ASP A 154 21.87 0.25 2.12
CA ASP A 154 21.93 1.36 1.18
C ASP A 154 21.26 2.62 1.73
N LEU A 155 20.37 2.44 2.72
CA LEU A 155 19.73 3.58 3.39
C LEU A 155 20.77 4.45 4.12
N PRO A 156 20.57 5.77 4.19
CA PRO A 156 21.36 6.63 5.06
C PRO A 156 21.27 6.18 6.53
N LYS A 157 22.34 6.33 7.29
CA LYS A 157 22.46 5.82 8.69
C LYS A 157 21.25 6.16 9.58
N LYS A 158 20.68 7.36 9.43
CA LYS A 158 19.53 7.80 10.23
C LYS A 158 18.23 7.00 9.98
N PHE A 159 18.15 6.27 8.88
CA PHE A 159 16.97 5.46 8.52
C PHE A 159 17.20 3.96 8.72
N ARG A 160 18.36 3.56 9.26
CA ARG A 160 18.68 2.15 9.55
C ARG A 160 18.26 1.85 10.99
N HIS A 161 17.08 1.28 11.16
CA HIS A 161 16.50 0.92 12.47
C HIS A 161 16.40 -0.58 12.70
N LEU A 162 16.91 -1.40 11.76
CA LEU A 162 17.02 -2.84 11.92
C LEU A 162 18.44 -3.23 12.29
N SER A 163 18.59 -4.15 13.25
CA SER A 163 19.88 -4.78 13.55
C SER A 163 20.24 -5.81 12.46
N ASP A 164 21.54 -6.12 12.35
CA ASP A 164 22.01 -7.13 11.37
C ASP A 164 21.34 -8.49 11.57
N GLN A 165 20.96 -8.85 12.78
CA GLN A 165 20.21 -10.07 13.10
C GLN A 165 18.77 -10.03 12.58
N GLU A 166 18.09 -8.91 12.70
CA GLU A 166 16.73 -8.71 12.17
C GLU A 166 16.72 -8.67 10.64
N ILE A 167 17.79 -8.11 10.03
CA ILE A 167 17.97 -8.12 8.56
C ILE A 167 18.08 -9.57 8.05
N ALA A 168 18.83 -10.42 8.75
CA ALA A 168 18.98 -11.82 8.39
C ALA A 168 17.64 -12.59 8.50
N GLN A 169 16.80 -12.30 9.48
CA GLN A 169 15.48 -12.90 9.63
C GLN A 169 14.51 -12.45 8.52
N VAL A 170 14.44 -11.15 8.23
CA VAL A 170 13.56 -10.61 7.17
C VAL A 170 13.97 -11.13 5.78
N THR A 171 15.27 -11.36 5.55
CA THR A 171 15.76 -11.96 4.29
C THR A 171 15.55 -13.47 4.23
N SER A 172 15.57 -14.19 5.36
CA SER A 172 15.26 -15.64 5.41
C SER A 172 13.76 -15.90 5.21
N ASP A 173 12.89 -15.06 5.76
CA ASP A 173 11.44 -15.17 5.58
C ASP A 173 11.00 -14.84 4.13
N ALA A 174 11.73 -13.93 3.46
CA ALA A 174 11.54 -13.68 2.04
C ALA A 174 12.01 -14.84 1.14
N ALA A 175 12.99 -15.63 1.59
CA ALA A 175 13.46 -16.82 0.88
C ALA A 175 12.58 -18.06 1.09
N THR A 176 11.79 -18.10 2.17
CA THR A 176 10.88 -19.21 2.51
C THR A 176 9.41 -18.94 2.12
N GLY A 177 9.14 -18.00 1.27
CA GLY A 177 7.86 -17.90 0.53
C GLY A 177 6.56 -17.89 1.35
N ASN A 178 6.57 -17.47 2.63
CA ASN A 178 5.36 -17.51 3.44
C ASN A 178 5.34 -16.44 4.55
N THR A 179 5.19 -15.17 4.17
CA THR A 179 4.65 -14.18 5.11
C THR A 179 3.71 -13.24 4.38
N VAL A 180 2.49 -13.74 4.18
CA VAL A 180 1.34 -12.92 3.83
C VAL A 180 0.93 -12.22 5.11
N VAL A 181 1.13 -10.91 5.18
CA VAL A 181 0.49 -10.07 6.20
C VAL A 181 -1.01 -10.09 5.89
N ASN A 182 -1.77 -10.90 6.64
CA ASN A 182 -3.22 -10.95 6.51
C ASN A 182 -3.83 -9.64 6.99
N PHE A 183 -4.13 -8.75 6.06
CA PHE A 183 -5.16 -7.75 6.27
C PHE A 183 -6.52 -8.43 6.06
N THR A 184 -7.26 -8.64 7.15
CA THR A 184 -8.66 -9.09 7.13
C THR A 184 -9.51 -8.01 6.49
N GLY A 185 -9.91 -8.23 5.25
CA GLY A 185 -10.84 -7.35 4.54
C GLY A 185 -10.98 -7.73 3.07
N ASN A 186 -11.87 -8.71 2.78
CA ASN A 186 -12.45 -9.09 1.49
C ASN A 186 -11.48 -9.65 0.40
N PRO A 187 -11.67 -10.87 -0.10
CA PRO A 187 -10.80 -11.44 -1.13
C PRO A 187 -11.17 -10.91 -2.51
N ALA A 188 -10.41 -9.93 -2.99
CA ALA A 188 -10.35 -9.64 -4.43
C ALA A 188 -9.19 -10.45 -5.05
N PRO A 189 -9.28 -10.86 -6.32
CA PRO A 189 -8.39 -11.86 -6.91
C PRO A 189 -6.96 -11.36 -7.01
N LYS A 190 -6.03 -12.20 -6.55
CA LYS A 190 -4.58 -11.99 -6.71
C LYS A 190 -4.20 -12.04 -8.19
N ALA A 191 -4.16 -10.89 -8.85
CA ALA A 191 -3.45 -10.70 -10.10
C ALA A 191 -2.27 -9.76 -9.80
N GLY A 192 -1.05 -10.29 -9.84
CA GLY A 192 0.16 -9.48 -9.71
C GLY A 192 1.19 -10.05 -8.75
N ALA A 193 1.64 -11.30 -8.97
CA ALA A 193 2.94 -11.71 -8.49
C ALA A 193 3.98 -10.94 -9.31
N ASP A 194 4.86 -10.21 -8.64
CA ASP A 194 5.95 -9.43 -9.22
C ASP A 194 6.75 -10.27 -10.23
N THR A 195 6.52 -10.03 -11.50
CA THR A 195 7.29 -10.58 -12.60
C THR A 195 8.58 -9.78 -12.79
N LEU A 196 9.46 -9.80 -11.81
CA LEU A 196 10.84 -9.38 -12.01
C LEU A 196 11.60 -10.56 -12.63
N LEU A 197 12.10 -10.37 -13.85
CA LEU A 197 13.01 -11.33 -14.49
C LEU A 197 14.24 -11.53 -13.59
N PRO A 198 14.56 -12.78 -13.16
CA PRO A 198 15.79 -13.06 -12.43
C PRO A 198 17.01 -12.61 -13.23
N LEU A 199 18.04 -12.13 -12.53
CA LEU A 199 19.31 -11.67 -13.14
C LEU A 199 19.99 -12.72 -14.04
N ASN A 200 19.67 -14.00 -13.85
CA ASN A 200 20.19 -15.13 -14.64
C ASN A 200 19.26 -15.55 -15.80
N GLY A 201 18.21 -14.75 -16.11
CA GLY A 201 17.18 -15.14 -17.06
C GLY A 201 16.15 -16.10 -16.45
N LEU A 202 14.95 -16.13 -17.03
CA LEU A 202 13.87 -17.05 -16.67
C LEU A 202 13.55 -17.91 -17.88
N ASP A 203 13.58 -19.24 -17.75
CA ASP A 203 12.94 -20.10 -18.76
C ASP A 203 11.43 -19.93 -18.63
N LEU A 204 10.89 -19.04 -19.49
CA LEU A 204 9.48 -18.71 -19.51
C LEU A 204 8.60 -19.95 -19.70
N LYS A 205 9.07 -20.94 -20.45
CA LYS A 205 8.34 -22.18 -20.73
C LYS A 205 8.23 -23.03 -19.47
N GLU A 206 9.31 -23.18 -18.73
CA GLU A 206 9.34 -23.90 -17.47
C GLU A 206 8.55 -23.20 -16.39
N TYR A 207 8.69 -21.88 -16.28
CA TYR A 207 7.91 -21.06 -15.34
C TYR A 207 6.40 -21.14 -15.57
N LEU A 208 5.95 -21.02 -16.82
CA LEU A 208 4.53 -21.13 -17.16
C LEU A 208 4.01 -22.56 -16.91
N ALA A 209 4.82 -23.58 -17.16
CA ALA A 209 4.44 -24.97 -16.90
C ALA A 209 4.28 -25.24 -15.40
N ASN A 210 5.16 -24.69 -14.55
CA ASN A 210 5.07 -24.81 -13.10
C ASN A 210 3.84 -24.06 -12.56
N LEU A 211 3.61 -22.81 -13.00
CA LEU A 211 2.46 -22.03 -12.63
C LEU A 211 1.13 -22.71 -13.02
N GLU A 212 1.09 -23.28 -14.22
CA GLU A 212 -0.09 -24.02 -14.72
C GLU A 212 -0.33 -25.27 -13.86
N LYS A 213 0.71 -26.02 -13.51
CA LYS A 213 0.63 -27.19 -12.64
C LYS A 213 0.10 -26.82 -11.25
N ASP A 214 0.60 -25.75 -10.65
CA ASP A 214 0.19 -25.29 -9.32
C ASP A 214 -1.26 -24.85 -9.29
N LEU A 215 -1.73 -24.10 -10.31
CA LEU A 215 -3.12 -23.68 -10.45
C LEU A 215 -4.08 -24.88 -10.62
N ILE A 216 -3.66 -25.91 -11.38
CA ILE A 216 -4.44 -27.13 -11.55
C ILE A 216 -4.54 -27.92 -10.24
N SER A 217 -3.42 -28.07 -9.51
CA SER A 217 -3.38 -28.73 -8.19
C SER A 217 -4.29 -28.00 -7.21
N GLN A 218 -4.19 -26.69 -7.10
CA GLN A 218 -5.03 -25.90 -6.22
C GLN A 218 -6.51 -26.01 -6.56
N ALA A 219 -6.88 -25.97 -7.84
CA ALA A 219 -8.26 -26.12 -8.28
C ALA A 219 -8.83 -27.52 -7.98
N LEU A 220 -8.01 -28.57 -8.06
CA LEU A 220 -8.39 -29.94 -7.70
C LEU A 220 -8.58 -30.08 -6.18
N ASP A 221 -7.67 -29.56 -5.36
CA ASP A 221 -7.76 -29.57 -3.90
C ASP A 221 -8.99 -28.82 -3.42
N ASP A 222 -9.24 -27.61 -3.93
CA ASP A 222 -10.42 -26.81 -3.64
C ASP A 222 -11.74 -27.44 -4.08
N SER A 223 -11.69 -28.34 -5.06
CA SER A 223 -12.86 -29.04 -5.61
C SER A 223 -13.00 -30.46 -5.07
N ALA A 224 -12.27 -30.81 -3.98
CA ALA A 224 -12.24 -32.14 -3.37
C ALA A 224 -11.98 -33.26 -4.41
N GLY A 225 -11.07 -33.04 -5.35
CA GLY A 225 -10.69 -33.98 -6.40
C GLY A 225 -11.72 -34.12 -7.56
N VAL A 226 -12.82 -33.37 -7.56
CA VAL A 226 -13.84 -33.45 -8.60
C VAL A 226 -13.41 -32.66 -9.85
N VAL A 227 -12.92 -33.37 -10.86
CA VAL A 227 -12.38 -32.79 -12.10
C VAL A 227 -13.37 -31.87 -12.84
N ALA A 228 -14.66 -32.13 -12.80
CA ALA A 228 -15.65 -31.26 -13.44
C ALA A 228 -15.73 -29.89 -12.78
N ARG A 229 -15.76 -29.82 -11.44
CA ARG A 229 -15.77 -28.56 -10.67
C ARG A 229 -14.44 -27.79 -10.80
N ALA A 230 -13.32 -28.52 -10.83
CA ALA A 230 -12.00 -27.89 -11.04
C ALA A 230 -11.89 -27.29 -12.45
N ALA A 231 -12.44 -27.92 -13.47
CA ALA A 231 -12.48 -27.40 -14.83
C ALA A 231 -13.34 -26.13 -14.95
N ASP A 232 -14.51 -26.12 -14.31
CA ASP A 232 -15.39 -24.94 -14.25
C ASP A 232 -14.72 -23.77 -13.53
N ARG A 233 -13.99 -24.05 -12.46
CA ARG A 233 -13.26 -23.04 -11.67
C ARG A 233 -12.09 -22.41 -12.42
N LEU A 234 -11.41 -23.20 -13.26
CA LEU A 234 -10.33 -22.76 -14.14
C LEU A 234 -10.83 -22.18 -15.47
N ASN A 235 -12.15 -22.19 -15.70
CA ASN A 235 -12.80 -21.73 -16.94
C ASN A 235 -12.26 -22.43 -18.19
N ILE A 236 -11.97 -23.74 -18.09
CA ILE A 236 -11.48 -24.60 -19.18
C ILE A 236 -12.41 -25.81 -19.35
N ARG A 237 -12.35 -26.44 -20.53
CA ARG A 237 -13.12 -27.65 -20.78
C ARG A 237 -12.57 -28.84 -19.97
N ARG A 238 -13.43 -29.70 -19.47
CA ARG A 238 -13.05 -30.92 -18.71
C ARG A 238 -12.03 -31.79 -19.46
N THR A 239 -12.19 -31.94 -20.78
CA THR A 239 -11.24 -32.68 -21.62
C THR A 239 -9.83 -32.09 -21.60
N THR A 240 -9.75 -30.75 -21.69
CA THR A 240 -8.49 -30.01 -21.63
C THR A 240 -7.82 -30.14 -20.26
N LEU A 241 -8.60 -30.10 -19.16
CA LEU A 241 -8.06 -30.33 -17.82
C LEU A 241 -7.48 -31.73 -17.67
N VAL A 242 -8.18 -32.78 -18.14
CA VAL A 242 -7.71 -34.17 -18.09
C VAL A 242 -6.42 -34.34 -18.88
N GLU A 243 -6.27 -33.75 -20.07
CA GLU A 243 -5.05 -33.78 -20.85
C GLU A 243 -3.88 -33.10 -20.11
N LYS A 244 -4.12 -31.95 -19.48
CA LYS A 244 -3.12 -31.23 -18.68
C LYS A 244 -2.73 -32.03 -17.44
N MET A 245 -3.69 -32.65 -16.75
CA MET A 245 -3.42 -33.53 -15.60
C MET A 245 -2.52 -34.72 -16.00
N ARG A 246 -2.78 -35.36 -17.17
CA ARG A 246 -1.89 -36.41 -17.70
C ARG A 246 -0.50 -35.89 -18.01
N LYS A 247 -0.40 -34.73 -18.66
CA LYS A 247 0.89 -34.10 -18.99
C LYS A 247 1.75 -33.80 -17.77
N TYR A 248 1.14 -33.41 -16.66
CA TYR A 248 1.84 -33.03 -15.41
C TYR A 248 1.84 -34.17 -14.37
N SER A 249 1.41 -35.40 -14.73
CA SER A 249 1.35 -36.59 -13.85
C SER A 249 0.60 -36.33 -12.53
N LEU A 250 -0.43 -35.48 -12.57
CA LEU A 250 -1.32 -35.21 -11.46
C LEU A 250 -2.42 -36.28 -11.44
N GLN A 251 -2.12 -37.48 -10.90
CA GLN A 251 -3.11 -38.55 -10.75
C GLN A 251 -3.93 -38.43 -9.45
N LYS A 252 -5.20 -38.83 -9.53
CA LYS A 252 -6.13 -38.95 -8.42
C LYS A 252 -5.58 -39.85 -7.30
N LYS A 253 -5.58 -39.37 -6.07
CA LYS A 253 -5.27 -40.15 -4.85
C LYS A 253 -6.35 -41.19 -4.49
N GLN A 254 -7.34 -41.46 -5.32
CA GLN A 254 -8.51 -42.31 -4.97
C GLN A 254 -8.59 -43.66 -5.66
N ASP A 255 -7.70 -44.00 -6.61
CA ASP A 255 -7.79 -45.29 -7.31
C ASP A 255 -6.86 -46.39 -6.68
N ASP A 256 -5.99 -46.02 -5.74
CA ASP A 256 -5.08 -47.00 -5.08
C ASP A 256 -5.69 -47.68 -3.83
N GLU A 257 -6.73 -47.11 -3.20
CA GLU A 257 -7.42 -47.77 -2.08
C GLU A 257 -8.48 -48.80 -2.53
N ALA A 258 -9.06 -48.62 -3.72
CA ALA A 258 -10.04 -49.56 -4.26
C ALA A 258 -9.44 -50.82 -4.91
N ALA A 259 -8.12 -50.75 -5.27
CA ALA A 259 -7.43 -51.93 -5.83
C ALA A 259 -6.86 -52.83 -4.74
N GLN A 260 -6.67 -52.37 -3.53
CA GLN A 260 -6.19 -53.19 -2.39
C GLN A 260 -7.27 -53.91 -1.65
N GLU A 261 -8.53 -53.50 -1.73
CA GLU A 261 -9.67 -54.22 -1.11
C GLU A 261 -10.17 -55.39 -1.95
N LEU A 262 -9.90 -55.45 -3.27
CA LEU A 262 -10.34 -56.55 -4.14
C LEU A 262 -9.39 -57.74 -4.15
N ASP A 263 -8.14 -57.60 -3.69
CA ASP A 263 -7.18 -58.71 -3.60
C ASP A 263 -7.20 -59.45 -2.22
N SER A 264 -7.93 -58.91 -1.22
CA SER A 264 -8.02 -59.53 0.10
C SER A 264 -9.25 -60.45 0.30
N GLU A 265 -10.24 -60.48 -0.62
CA GLU A 265 -11.41 -61.36 -0.53
C GLU A 265 -11.38 -62.63 -1.39
N GLY A 266 -10.22 -62.86 -2.11
CA GLY A 266 -10.07 -63.96 -3.06
C GLY A 266 -9.49 -65.30 -2.53
N THR A 267 -9.10 -65.39 -1.27
CA THR A 267 -8.43 -66.61 -0.72
C THR A 267 -9.09 -67.20 0.49
N ASP A 268 -10.37 -67.52 0.43
CA ASP A 268 -10.93 -68.49 1.41
C ASP A 268 -12.18 -69.20 0.88
N LYS A 269 -12.06 -70.07 -0.11
CA LYS A 269 -13.00 -71.17 -0.40
C LYS A 269 -12.35 -72.26 -1.22
N GLY A 270 -11.93 -73.27 -0.56
CA GLY A 270 -11.66 -74.54 -1.27
C GLY A 270 -10.75 -75.51 -0.58
N THR A 271 -11.23 -76.13 0.51
CA THR A 271 -10.79 -77.52 0.83
C THR A 271 -11.73 -78.11 1.91
N LEU A 272 -12.77 -78.78 1.46
CA LEU A 272 -13.41 -79.88 2.20
C LEU A 272 -14.29 -80.67 1.22
N ALA A 273 -13.76 -81.79 0.78
CA ALA A 273 -14.49 -83.05 0.55
C ALA A 273 -13.58 -84.10 -0.10
N SER A 274 -13.29 -85.09 0.64
CA SER A 274 -13.33 -86.52 0.32
C SER A 274 -12.29 -87.30 1.08
N SER A 275 -12.63 -88.05 2.06
CA SER A 275 -12.85 -89.48 2.22
C SER A 275 -12.88 -89.80 3.69
#